data_119d45235b80b60e864d4ac8e1a94a2c
#
_entry.id   119d45235b80b60e864d4ac8e1a94a2c
#
_cell.length_a   1.000
_cell.length_b   1.000
_cell.length_c   1.000
_cell.angle_alpha   90.00
_cell.angle_beta   90.00
_cell.angle_gamma   90.00
#
_symmetry.space_group_name_H-M   'P 1'
#
loop_
_entity.id
_entity.type
_entity.pdbx_description
1 polymer ?
#
loop_
_entity_poly.entity_id
_entity_poly.type
_entity_poly.pdbx_seq_one_letter_code
_entity_poly.pdbx_strand_id
1 'polypeptide(L)'
;EENSCIISLQVSKEEFISINLSRVEPKDCFKGLKGVGSSKLHGLSAIKPILDMDRSDSRIAESYSVVGDLDDSVNLAMMDWEDFENLVRELFAKEFTNEGAEVHVTQASRDGGVDAIAFDPDPIRGGKMVIQAKRYTNVVGVSAVRDLYGTVVNEGAIKGILVTTADYGPDAYKFAKDKPLTLLNGNNLLHMLMKHGTKAKIDIKEAKKYFKENSEK
;
A
#
# COMPACT_ATOMS: atom_id res chain seq x y z
N GLU A 1 10.55 -26.67 -24.61
CA GLU A 1 10.34 -25.20 -24.45
C GLU A 1 9.53 -24.74 -25.66
N GLU A 2 8.25 -24.45 -25.48
CA GLU A 2 7.38 -23.93 -26.53
C GLU A 2 7.66 -22.45 -26.72
N ASN A 3 8.27 -22.07 -27.82
CA ASN A 3 8.42 -20.68 -28.22
C ASN A 3 7.03 -20.14 -28.62
N SER A 4 6.37 -19.37 -27.76
CA SER A 4 5.16 -18.65 -28.12
C SER A 4 5.47 -17.16 -28.33
N CYS A 5 5.00 -16.61 -29.45
CA CYS A 5 5.08 -15.19 -29.74
C CYS A 5 3.68 -14.58 -29.63
N ILE A 6 3.52 -13.57 -28.81
CA ILE A 6 2.26 -12.84 -28.67
C ILE A 6 2.42 -11.47 -29.35
N ILE A 7 1.59 -11.21 -30.37
CA ILE A 7 1.50 -9.89 -30.97
C ILE A 7 0.20 -9.25 -30.55
N SER A 8 0.27 -8.11 -29.88
CA SER A 8 -0.88 -7.31 -29.54
C SER A 8 -1.00 -6.11 -30.49
N LEU A 9 -2.15 -5.97 -31.13
CA LEU A 9 -2.45 -4.87 -32.03
C LEU A 9 -3.55 -4.01 -31.40
N GLN A 10 -3.29 -2.73 -31.25
CA GLN A 10 -4.32 -1.78 -30.88
C GLN A 10 -5.15 -1.42 -32.12
N VAL A 11 -6.43 -1.79 -32.14
CA VAL A 11 -7.34 -1.58 -33.26
C VAL A 11 -8.14 -0.30 -33.08
N SER A 12 -8.40 0.10 -31.84
CA SER A 12 -9.01 1.38 -31.46
C SER A 12 -8.43 1.87 -30.13
N LYS A 13 -8.88 3.05 -29.64
CA LYS A 13 -8.47 3.54 -28.31
C LYS A 13 -8.87 2.61 -27.15
N GLU A 14 -9.81 1.69 -27.36
CA GLU A 14 -10.43 0.87 -26.34
C GLU A 14 -10.36 -0.65 -26.62
N GLU A 15 -9.92 -1.06 -27.82
CA GLU A 15 -9.86 -2.48 -28.20
C GLU A 15 -8.43 -2.92 -28.53
N PHE A 16 -8.01 -4.00 -27.88
CA PHE A 16 -6.76 -4.70 -28.17
C PHE A 16 -7.08 -6.09 -28.69
N ILE A 17 -6.49 -6.46 -29.82
CA ILE A 17 -6.52 -7.83 -30.33
C ILE A 17 -5.17 -8.47 -30.04
N SER A 18 -5.17 -9.50 -29.22
CA SER A 18 -3.99 -10.33 -28.95
C SER A 18 -4.04 -11.58 -29.79
N ILE A 19 -3.05 -11.78 -30.67
CA ILE A 19 -2.91 -12.98 -31.47
C ILE A 19 -1.77 -13.81 -30.90
N ASN A 20 -2.10 -15.00 -30.41
CA ASN A 20 -1.09 -15.97 -29.96
C ASN A 20 -0.61 -16.78 -31.18
N LEU A 21 0.64 -16.58 -31.59
CA LEU A 21 1.29 -17.30 -32.65
C LEU A 21 2.13 -18.46 -32.06
N SER A 22 1.46 -19.45 -31.48
CA SER A 22 2.14 -20.69 -31.10
C SER A 22 2.63 -21.43 -32.38
N ARG A 23 3.92 -21.74 -32.45
CA ARG A 23 4.62 -22.48 -33.52
C ARG A 23 5.09 -21.71 -34.76
N VAL A 24 5.31 -20.42 -34.68
CA VAL A 24 5.92 -19.66 -35.79
C VAL A 24 7.36 -19.29 -35.40
N GLU A 25 8.31 -19.63 -36.26
CA GLU A 25 9.69 -19.19 -36.11
C GLU A 25 9.74 -17.66 -36.12
N PRO A 26 10.51 -17.02 -35.23
CA PRO A 26 10.54 -15.54 -35.09
C PRO A 26 10.78 -14.80 -36.41
N LYS A 27 11.57 -15.39 -37.31
CA LYS A 27 11.86 -14.87 -38.67
C LYS A 27 10.65 -14.92 -39.63
N ASP A 28 9.63 -15.70 -39.30
CA ASP A 28 8.46 -15.91 -40.15
C ASP A 28 7.24 -15.12 -39.63
N CYS A 29 7.30 -14.59 -38.42
CA CYS A 29 6.23 -13.78 -37.83
C CYS A 29 5.88 -12.54 -38.66
N PHE A 30 6.80 -12.06 -39.49
CA PHE A 30 6.63 -10.85 -40.30
C PHE A 30 6.33 -11.14 -41.80
N LYS A 31 6.40 -12.37 -42.25
CA LYS A 31 6.18 -12.74 -43.68
C LYS A 31 4.74 -12.54 -44.15
N GLY A 32 3.77 -12.54 -43.25
CA GLY A 32 2.34 -12.37 -43.56
C GLY A 32 1.87 -10.91 -43.65
N LEU A 33 2.66 -9.95 -43.20
CA LEU A 33 2.32 -8.54 -43.16
C LEU A 33 2.65 -7.82 -44.48
N LYS A 34 2.00 -8.23 -45.56
CA LYS A 34 2.11 -7.51 -46.85
C LYS A 34 1.54 -6.12 -46.70
N GLY A 35 2.40 -5.10 -46.75
CA GLY A 35 2.01 -3.69 -46.73
C GLY A 35 2.47 -2.85 -45.52
N VAL A 36 3.12 -3.46 -44.54
CA VAL A 36 3.80 -2.72 -43.51
C VAL A 36 5.23 -2.47 -43.94
N GLY A 37 5.46 -1.34 -44.60
CA GLY A 37 6.84 -0.92 -44.95
C GLY A 37 7.66 -0.74 -43.67
N SER A 38 8.96 -1.01 -43.75
CA SER A 38 9.91 -0.88 -42.63
C SER A 38 9.91 0.47 -41.94
N SER A 39 9.39 1.49 -42.60
CA SER A 39 9.19 2.85 -42.06
C SER A 39 8.07 2.97 -41.01
N LYS A 40 7.16 1.98 -40.87
CA LYS A 40 6.06 2.02 -39.88
C LYS A 40 6.37 1.26 -38.58
N LEU A 41 7.48 0.51 -38.53
CA LEU A 41 7.99 -0.04 -37.26
C LEU A 41 8.54 1.03 -36.29
N HIS A 42 8.65 2.27 -36.74
CA HIS A 42 8.98 3.43 -35.88
C HIS A 42 7.81 3.88 -34.97
N GLY A 43 6.68 3.21 -35.03
CA GLY A 43 5.49 3.49 -34.24
C GLY A 43 5.23 2.50 -33.11
N LEU A 44 6.25 1.78 -32.62
CA LEU A 44 6.12 1.12 -31.31
C LEU A 44 5.98 2.25 -30.26
N SER A 45 4.73 2.57 -29.93
CA SER A 45 4.46 3.39 -28.75
C SER A 45 5.08 2.66 -27.58
N ALA A 46 5.95 3.34 -26.83
CA ALA A 46 6.42 2.84 -25.56
C ALA A 46 5.19 2.66 -24.67
N ILE A 47 4.71 1.43 -24.56
CA ILE A 47 3.64 1.10 -23.63
C ILE A 47 4.31 1.07 -22.26
N LYS A 48 3.84 1.94 -21.33
CA LYS A 48 4.26 1.88 -19.96
C LYS A 48 3.84 0.51 -19.40
N PRO A 49 4.77 -0.36 -19.03
CA PRO A 49 4.38 -1.60 -18.38
C PRO A 49 3.74 -1.25 -17.04
N ILE A 50 2.59 -1.83 -16.77
CA ILE A 50 1.84 -1.65 -15.52
C ILE A 50 1.81 -3.01 -14.84
N LEU A 51 2.18 -3.05 -13.56
CA LEU A 51 1.94 -4.24 -12.74
C LEU A 51 0.44 -4.35 -12.51
N ASP A 52 -0.14 -5.49 -12.84
CA ASP A 52 -1.53 -5.79 -12.51
C ASP A 52 -1.64 -6.21 -11.05
N MET A 53 -2.62 -5.62 -10.37
CA MET A 53 -2.97 -6.02 -9.03
C MET A 53 -4.08 -7.08 -9.07
N ASP A 54 -3.96 -8.10 -8.22
CA ASP A 54 -5.06 -9.07 -8.03
C ASP A 54 -6.25 -8.40 -7.34
N ARG A 55 -7.25 -8.03 -8.13
CA ARG A 55 -8.49 -7.40 -7.65
C ARG A 55 -9.49 -8.42 -7.08
N SER A 56 -9.18 -9.70 -7.12
CA SER A 56 -10.03 -10.76 -6.55
C SER A 56 -9.80 -10.98 -5.07
N ASP A 57 -8.93 -10.20 -4.43
CA ASP A 57 -8.66 -10.32 -2.99
C ASP A 57 -9.92 -10.01 -2.19
N SER A 58 -10.50 -11.04 -1.58
CA SER A 58 -11.74 -10.95 -0.79
C SER A 58 -11.58 -10.16 0.52
N ARG A 59 -10.36 -9.75 0.86
CA ARG A 59 -10.06 -8.93 2.05
C ARG A 59 -10.31 -7.45 1.82
N ILE A 60 -10.61 -7.04 0.57
CA ILE A 60 -10.92 -5.65 0.24
C ILE A 60 -12.31 -5.31 0.79
N ALA A 61 -12.39 -4.33 1.67
CA ALA A 61 -13.63 -3.86 2.29
C ALA A 61 -13.85 -2.36 2.03
N GLU A 62 -15.12 -1.95 2.07
CA GLU A 62 -15.46 -0.53 2.06
C GLU A 62 -15.03 0.11 3.40
N SER A 63 -14.40 1.28 3.34
CA SER A 63 -14.03 2.08 4.51
C SER A 63 -15.02 3.23 4.70
N TYR A 64 -15.25 3.62 5.94
CA TYR A 64 -15.95 4.86 6.28
C TYR A 64 -14.94 5.96 6.60
N SER A 65 -15.33 7.24 6.37
CA SER A 65 -14.44 8.37 6.61
C SER A 65 -14.41 8.76 8.09
N VAL A 66 -13.20 8.89 8.62
CA VAL A 66 -12.92 9.35 10.00
C VAL A 66 -12.22 10.72 9.96
N VAL A 67 -11.48 10.99 8.89
CA VAL A 67 -10.65 12.21 8.78
C VAL A 67 -11.48 13.49 8.82
N GLY A 68 -12.73 13.45 8.32
CA GLY A 68 -13.62 14.62 8.29
C GLY A 68 -14.04 15.13 9.67
N ASP A 69 -14.01 14.27 10.70
CA ASP A 69 -14.46 14.59 12.05
C ASP A 69 -13.31 14.98 13.00
N LEU A 70 -12.07 15.04 12.47
CA LEU A 70 -10.90 15.38 13.28
C LEU A 70 -10.71 16.90 13.41
N ASP A 71 -10.41 17.31 14.63
CA ASP A 71 -9.98 18.65 14.98
C ASP A 71 -8.84 18.64 16.02
N ASP A 72 -8.37 19.83 16.43
CA ASP A 72 -7.28 19.99 17.40
C ASP A 72 -7.60 19.40 18.80
N SER A 73 -8.86 19.06 19.09
CA SER A 73 -9.28 18.49 20.38
C SER A 73 -9.13 16.97 20.42
N VAL A 74 -9.17 16.31 19.26
CA VAL A 74 -9.17 14.86 19.17
C VAL A 74 -7.79 14.29 19.50
N ASN A 75 -7.73 13.46 20.54
CA ASN A 75 -6.52 12.76 20.95
C ASN A 75 -6.48 11.37 20.31
N LEU A 76 -5.64 11.20 19.27
CA LEU A 76 -5.54 9.94 18.52
C LEU A 76 -5.14 8.74 19.39
N ALA A 77 -4.43 8.97 20.51
CA ALA A 77 -4.07 7.91 21.45
C ALA A 77 -5.27 7.40 22.27
N MET A 78 -6.41 8.11 22.26
CA MET A 78 -7.66 7.74 22.93
C MET A 78 -8.73 7.23 21.96
N MET A 79 -8.53 7.41 20.66
CA MET A 79 -9.44 6.97 19.60
C MET A 79 -9.73 5.47 19.71
N ASP A 80 -10.89 5.02 19.25
CA ASP A 80 -11.14 3.58 19.08
C ASP A 80 -10.12 2.95 18.14
N TRP A 81 -9.85 1.65 18.29
CA TRP A 81 -8.82 1.00 17.48
C TRP A 81 -9.24 0.86 16.01
N GLU A 82 -10.53 0.60 15.73
CA GLU A 82 -11.06 0.53 14.36
C GLU A 82 -11.01 1.91 13.69
N ASP A 83 -11.39 2.96 14.41
CA ASP A 83 -11.32 4.35 13.92
C ASP A 83 -9.87 4.75 13.62
N PHE A 84 -8.93 4.33 14.46
CA PHE A 84 -7.51 4.58 14.23
C PHE A 84 -6.98 3.86 12.99
N GLU A 85 -7.37 2.61 12.76
CA GLU A 85 -7.04 1.87 11.54
C GLU A 85 -7.66 2.53 10.30
N ASN A 86 -8.93 2.95 10.37
CA ASN A 86 -9.61 3.68 9.29
C ASN A 86 -8.91 5.02 9.01
N LEU A 87 -8.54 5.78 10.03
CA LEU A 87 -7.79 7.02 9.90
C LEU A 87 -6.48 6.80 9.12
N VAL A 88 -5.71 5.79 9.51
CA VAL A 88 -4.44 5.46 8.85
C VAL A 88 -4.69 5.07 7.38
N ARG A 89 -5.71 4.26 7.10
CA ARG A 89 -6.10 3.89 5.73
C ARG A 89 -6.42 5.11 4.86
N GLU A 90 -7.26 6.02 5.36
CA GLU A 90 -7.61 7.25 4.64
C GLU A 90 -6.40 8.15 4.41
N LEU A 91 -5.53 8.27 5.40
CA LEU A 91 -4.31 9.06 5.30
C LEU A 91 -3.40 8.52 4.20
N PHE A 92 -3.18 7.21 4.16
CA PHE A 92 -2.38 6.59 3.12
C PHE A 92 -3.06 6.60 1.75
N ALA A 93 -4.39 6.49 1.68
CA ALA A 93 -5.12 6.69 0.43
C ALA A 93 -4.85 8.07 -0.15
N LYS A 94 -4.87 9.12 0.67
CA LYS A 94 -4.53 10.50 0.24
C LYS A 94 -3.06 10.63 -0.15
N GLU A 95 -2.15 10.01 0.59
CA GLU A 95 -0.71 10.08 0.32
C GLU A 95 -0.36 9.44 -1.03
N PHE A 96 -0.91 8.28 -1.33
CA PHE A 96 -0.60 7.54 -2.56
C PHE A 96 -1.40 7.97 -3.78
N THR A 97 -2.57 8.61 -3.63
CA THR A 97 -3.37 9.12 -4.78
C THR A 97 -2.56 10.10 -5.62
N ASN A 98 -1.71 10.91 -5.00
CA ASN A 98 -0.88 11.89 -5.69
C ASN A 98 0.27 11.26 -6.49
N GLU A 99 0.63 10.02 -6.22
CA GLU A 99 1.75 9.30 -6.84
C GLU A 99 1.29 8.24 -7.85
N GLY A 100 -0.01 8.12 -8.09
CA GLY A 100 -0.60 7.15 -9.02
C GLY A 100 -0.63 5.72 -8.45
N ALA A 101 -0.43 5.56 -7.14
CA ALA A 101 -0.62 4.30 -6.44
C ALA A 101 -2.10 4.07 -6.08
N GLU A 102 -2.53 2.81 -6.01
CA GLU A 102 -3.86 2.43 -5.53
C GLU A 102 -3.74 1.90 -4.10
N VAL A 103 -4.53 2.47 -3.17
CA VAL A 103 -4.61 1.96 -1.79
C VAL A 103 -5.90 1.17 -1.62
N HIS A 104 -5.77 -0.08 -1.23
CA HIS A 104 -6.89 -0.97 -0.93
C HIS A 104 -7.02 -1.17 0.57
N VAL A 105 -8.26 -1.09 1.04
CA VAL A 105 -8.62 -1.34 2.43
C VAL A 105 -8.80 -2.83 2.63
N THR A 106 -8.07 -3.41 3.58
CA THR A 106 -8.28 -4.79 4.01
C THR A 106 -9.31 -4.87 5.14
N GLN A 107 -9.97 -6.01 5.29
CA GLN A 107 -10.83 -6.22 6.46
C GLN A 107 -10.00 -6.28 7.74
N ALA A 108 -10.49 -5.60 8.77
CA ALA A 108 -9.84 -5.62 10.08
C ALA A 108 -9.74 -7.07 10.62
N SER A 109 -8.58 -7.42 11.12
CA SER A 109 -8.34 -8.32 12.23
C SER A 109 -8.32 -9.83 12.09
N ARG A 110 -8.51 -10.48 10.95
CA ARG A 110 -8.31 -11.95 10.91
C ARG A 110 -7.06 -12.43 10.17
N ASP A 111 -6.39 -11.54 9.43
CA ASP A 111 -5.35 -11.90 8.46
C ASP A 111 -3.97 -11.33 8.78
N GLY A 112 -3.51 -11.52 10.02
CA GLY A 112 -2.14 -11.13 10.40
C GLY A 112 -1.95 -9.64 10.68
N GLY A 113 -3.05 -8.88 10.91
CA GLY A 113 -2.99 -7.46 11.30
C GLY A 113 -2.60 -6.51 10.17
N VAL A 114 -2.93 -6.86 8.94
CA VAL A 114 -2.79 -5.96 7.79
C VAL A 114 -4.00 -5.03 7.76
N ASP A 115 -3.79 -3.73 7.91
CA ASP A 115 -4.88 -2.75 7.95
C ASP A 115 -5.11 -2.07 6.61
N ALA A 116 -4.06 -1.99 5.78
CA ALA A 116 -4.17 -1.57 4.40
C ALA A 116 -3.08 -2.19 3.51
N ILE A 117 -3.40 -2.35 2.24
CA ILE A 117 -2.44 -2.69 1.21
C ILE A 117 -2.40 -1.52 0.23
N ALA A 118 -1.21 -0.97 0.02
CA ALA A 118 -0.93 -0.04 -1.05
C ALA A 118 -0.26 -0.76 -2.20
N PHE A 119 -0.63 -0.43 -3.42
CA PHE A 119 -0.03 -0.99 -4.61
C PHE A 119 0.45 0.12 -5.54
N ASP A 120 1.75 0.16 -5.80
CA ASP A 120 2.35 1.08 -6.78
C ASP A 120 2.51 0.31 -8.11
N PRO A 121 1.84 0.75 -9.19
CA PRO A 121 1.89 0.08 -10.49
C PRO A 121 3.18 0.32 -11.27
N ASP A 122 4.16 1.07 -10.75
CA ASP A 122 5.45 1.28 -11.41
C ASP A 122 6.20 -0.07 -11.54
N PRO A 123 6.55 -0.51 -12.76
CA PRO A 123 7.13 -1.84 -12.98
C PRO A 123 8.57 -1.99 -12.49
N ILE A 124 9.25 -0.87 -12.19
CA ILE A 124 10.66 -0.86 -11.76
C ILE A 124 10.77 -0.62 -10.27
N ARG A 125 9.99 0.31 -9.73
CA ARG A 125 10.06 0.76 -8.33
C ARG A 125 8.85 0.36 -7.50
N GLY A 126 7.76 0.02 -8.18
CA GLY A 126 6.48 -0.29 -7.58
C GLY A 126 6.39 -1.69 -7.00
N GLY A 127 5.19 -2.02 -6.55
CA GLY A 127 4.85 -3.31 -5.96
C GLY A 127 3.92 -3.15 -4.77
N LYS A 128 3.63 -4.26 -4.11
CA LYS A 128 2.76 -4.31 -2.94
C LYS A 128 3.47 -3.76 -1.70
N MET A 129 2.80 -2.91 -0.95
CA MET A 129 3.22 -2.42 0.37
C MET A 129 2.16 -2.79 1.40
N VAL A 130 2.60 -3.24 2.57
CA VAL A 130 1.74 -3.60 3.71
C VAL A 130 1.79 -2.49 4.74
N ILE A 131 0.64 -2.04 5.20
CA ILE A 131 0.50 -1.00 6.22
C ILE A 131 -0.20 -1.60 7.44
N GLN A 132 0.38 -1.40 8.62
CA GLN A 132 -0.21 -1.75 9.91
C GLN A 132 -0.29 -0.52 10.80
N ALA A 133 -1.43 -0.35 11.45
CA ALA A 133 -1.69 0.68 12.44
C ALA A 133 -1.74 0.09 13.84
N LYS A 134 -1.04 0.67 14.80
CA LYS A 134 -1.00 0.22 16.19
C LYS A 134 -1.19 1.40 17.13
N ARG A 135 -2.43 1.57 17.62
CA ARG A 135 -2.74 2.57 18.63
C ARG A 135 -2.20 2.13 20.00
N TYR A 136 -1.01 2.56 20.32
CA TYR A 136 -0.34 2.22 21.57
C TYR A 136 -0.09 3.46 22.45
N THR A 137 -0.17 3.27 23.77
CA THR A 137 0.22 4.28 24.74
C THR A 137 1.57 4.00 25.42
N ASN A 138 2.17 2.85 25.11
CA ASN A 138 3.50 2.45 25.54
C ASN A 138 4.44 2.37 24.34
N VAL A 139 5.73 2.48 24.62
CA VAL A 139 6.78 2.31 23.60
C VAL A 139 6.62 0.97 22.89
N VAL A 140 6.61 1.01 21.57
CA VAL A 140 6.46 -0.18 20.72
C VAL A 140 7.77 -0.96 20.71
N GLY A 141 7.71 -2.22 21.15
CA GLY A 141 8.86 -3.11 21.18
C GLY A 141 9.17 -3.73 19.82
N VAL A 142 10.33 -4.40 19.76
CA VAL A 142 10.81 -5.08 18.54
C VAL A 142 9.90 -6.21 18.06
N SER A 143 9.05 -6.81 18.91
CA SER A 143 8.12 -7.87 18.50
C SER A 143 7.17 -7.41 17.42
N ALA A 144 6.49 -6.27 17.60
CA ALA A 144 5.57 -5.74 16.60
C ALA A 144 6.26 -5.49 15.24
N VAL A 145 7.52 -5.09 15.25
CA VAL A 145 8.29 -4.86 14.02
C VAL A 145 8.70 -6.19 13.36
N ARG A 146 8.96 -7.25 14.15
CA ARG A 146 9.20 -8.60 13.63
C ARG A 146 7.94 -9.20 13.02
N ASP A 147 6.79 -8.99 13.65
CA ASP A 147 5.51 -9.47 13.17
C ASP A 147 5.19 -8.81 11.82
N LEU A 148 5.34 -7.49 11.70
CA LEU A 148 5.21 -6.80 10.40
C LEU A 148 6.20 -7.36 9.36
N TYR A 149 7.46 -7.62 9.73
CA TYR A 149 8.43 -8.17 8.78
C TYR A 149 8.00 -9.56 8.29
N GLY A 150 7.49 -10.40 9.18
CA GLY A 150 6.89 -11.69 8.81
C GLY A 150 5.74 -11.53 7.83
N THR A 151 4.85 -10.57 8.06
CA THR A 151 3.75 -10.24 7.16
C THR A 151 4.25 -9.77 5.80
N VAL A 152 5.25 -8.89 5.74
CA VAL A 152 5.85 -8.42 4.47
C VAL A 152 6.36 -9.58 3.63
N VAL A 153 7.05 -10.53 4.26
CA VAL A 153 7.57 -11.72 3.58
C VAL A 153 6.44 -12.63 3.11
N ASN A 154 5.46 -12.90 3.97
CA ASN A 154 4.32 -13.75 3.65
C ASN A 154 3.45 -13.19 2.51
N GLU A 155 3.24 -11.87 2.50
CA GLU A 155 2.46 -11.16 1.48
C GLU A 155 3.24 -10.91 0.17
N GLY A 156 4.51 -11.26 0.11
CA GLY A 156 5.36 -10.93 -1.03
C GLY A 156 5.48 -9.42 -1.26
N ALA A 157 5.36 -8.63 -0.19
CA ALA A 157 5.39 -7.18 -0.30
C ALA A 157 6.82 -6.64 -0.39
N ILE A 158 6.98 -5.54 -1.10
CA ILE A 158 8.29 -4.85 -1.23
C ILE A 158 8.60 -3.98 -0.02
N LYS A 159 7.58 -3.64 0.79
CA LYS A 159 7.72 -2.74 1.93
C LYS A 159 6.63 -2.98 2.98
N GLY A 160 7.01 -2.85 4.25
CA GLY A 160 6.10 -2.77 5.38
C GLY A 160 6.17 -1.39 6.04
N ILE A 161 5.02 -0.86 6.43
CA ILE A 161 4.90 0.42 7.12
C ILE A 161 4.14 0.18 8.41
N LEU A 162 4.78 0.45 9.56
CA LEU A 162 4.15 0.39 10.87
C LEU A 162 3.89 1.80 11.36
N VAL A 163 2.64 2.10 11.66
CA VAL A 163 2.21 3.42 12.16
C VAL A 163 1.73 3.28 13.60
N THR A 164 2.16 4.15 14.49
CA THR A 164 1.72 4.13 15.88
C THR A 164 1.51 5.53 16.46
N THR A 165 0.68 5.63 17.48
CA THR A 165 0.53 6.85 18.29
C THR A 165 1.68 7.04 19.29
N ALA A 166 2.43 5.98 19.62
CA ALA A 166 3.55 6.01 20.55
C ALA A 166 4.90 6.23 19.83
N ASP A 167 5.99 5.97 20.52
CA ASP A 167 7.33 5.89 19.94
C ASP A 167 7.81 4.43 19.89
N TYR A 168 8.90 4.19 19.17
CA TYR A 168 9.52 2.87 19.06
C TYR A 168 10.73 2.77 19.97
N GLY A 169 10.95 1.59 20.55
CA GLY A 169 12.15 1.31 21.31
C GLY A 169 13.41 1.20 20.42
N PRO A 170 14.61 1.40 21.01
CA PRO A 170 15.88 1.35 20.26
C PRO A 170 16.06 0.03 19.48
N ASP A 171 15.64 -1.10 20.05
CA ASP A 171 15.73 -2.41 19.40
C ASP A 171 14.79 -2.54 18.19
N ALA A 172 13.65 -1.86 18.21
CA ALA A 172 12.73 -1.79 17.08
C ALA A 172 13.38 -1.06 15.89
N TYR A 173 13.96 0.10 16.12
CA TYR A 173 14.70 0.85 15.10
C TYR A 173 15.91 0.06 14.59
N LYS A 174 16.67 -0.56 15.49
CA LYS A 174 17.83 -1.39 15.12
C LYS A 174 17.42 -2.56 14.23
N PHE A 175 16.30 -3.23 14.56
CA PHE A 175 15.81 -4.34 13.75
C PHE A 175 15.33 -3.89 12.37
N ALA A 176 14.67 -2.74 12.25
CA ALA A 176 14.13 -2.23 11.00
C ALA A 176 15.21 -1.72 10.02
N LYS A 177 16.39 -1.30 10.52
CA LYS A 177 17.41 -0.53 9.79
C LYS A 177 17.79 -1.12 8.43
N ASP A 178 17.97 -2.43 8.33
CA ASP A 178 18.45 -3.11 7.11
C ASP A 178 17.35 -3.96 6.47
N LYS A 179 16.10 -3.58 6.66
CA LYS A 179 14.92 -4.29 6.17
C LYS A 179 13.99 -3.34 5.40
N PRO A 180 13.14 -3.85 4.53
CA PRO A 180 12.16 -3.03 3.80
C PRO A 180 11.02 -2.59 4.74
N LEU A 181 11.37 -1.93 5.84
CA LEU A 181 10.44 -1.48 6.87
C LEU A 181 10.55 0.01 7.09
N THR A 182 9.41 0.67 7.27
CA THR A 182 9.29 2.06 7.68
C THR A 182 8.51 2.13 8.99
N LEU A 183 9.09 2.78 9.99
CA LEU A 183 8.45 2.98 11.29
C LEU A 183 8.03 4.45 11.39
N LEU A 184 6.73 4.69 11.53
CA LEU A 184 6.14 6.01 11.68
C LEU A 184 5.58 6.14 13.09
N ASN A 185 6.22 6.93 13.93
CA ASN A 185 5.78 7.21 15.28
C ASN A 185 4.70 8.31 15.31
N GLY A 186 4.20 8.63 16.50
CA GLY A 186 3.13 9.62 16.67
C GLY A 186 3.46 10.99 16.08
N ASN A 187 4.72 11.44 16.15
CA ASN A 187 5.14 12.71 15.56
C ASN A 187 5.10 12.67 14.03
N ASN A 188 5.52 11.54 13.43
CA ASN A 188 5.45 11.35 11.99
C ASN A 188 3.99 11.33 11.52
N LEU A 189 3.11 10.64 12.26
CA LEU A 189 1.68 10.59 11.96
C LEU A 189 1.05 11.98 12.00
N LEU A 190 1.28 12.77 13.04
CA LEU A 190 0.79 14.16 13.14
C LEU A 190 1.31 15.02 11.99
N HIS A 191 2.57 14.86 11.60
CA HIS A 191 3.14 15.59 10.46
C HIS A 191 2.43 15.23 9.13
N MET A 192 2.16 13.94 8.90
CA MET A 192 1.45 13.49 7.72
C MET A 192 0.01 14.01 7.67
N LEU A 193 -0.71 13.97 8.80
CA LEU A 193 -2.06 14.55 8.90
C LEU A 193 -2.06 16.04 8.57
N MET A 194 -1.13 16.79 9.15
CA MET A 194 -0.99 18.23 8.89
C MET A 194 -0.69 18.52 7.41
N LYS A 195 0.15 17.71 6.75
CA LYS A 195 0.42 17.81 5.30
C LYS A 195 -0.87 17.74 4.47
N HIS A 196 -1.85 16.96 4.92
CA HIS A 196 -3.15 16.79 4.28
C HIS A 196 -4.25 17.71 4.85
N GLY A 197 -3.87 18.75 5.62
CA GLY A 197 -4.78 19.75 6.16
C GLY A 197 -5.62 19.28 7.34
N THR A 198 -5.33 18.11 7.91
CA THR A 198 -6.03 17.54 9.06
C THR A 198 -5.27 17.83 10.33
N LYS A 199 -5.98 18.27 11.39
CA LYS A 199 -5.41 18.56 12.69
C LYS A 199 -5.86 17.51 13.70
N ALA A 200 -4.95 17.13 14.58
CA ALA A 200 -5.20 16.24 15.71
C ALA A 200 -4.09 16.41 16.75
N LYS A 201 -4.27 15.82 17.92
CA LYS A 201 -3.23 15.75 18.95
C LYS A 201 -2.93 14.30 19.35
N ILE A 202 -1.75 14.09 19.92
CA ILE A 202 -1.39 12.85 20.60
C ILE A 202 -0.87 13.23 21.99
N ASP A 203 -1.67 12.95 23.02
CA ASP A 203 -1.29 13.06 24.41
C ASP A 203 -1.38 11.70 25.10
N ILE A 204 -0.21 11.07 25.23
CA ILE A 204 -0.08 9.75 25.84
C ILE A 204 -0.41 9.76 27.33
N LYS A 205 -0.16 10.88 28.04
CA LYS A 205 -0.46 10.98 29.47
C LYS A 205 -1.95 11.04 29.71
N GLU A 206 -2.65 11.87 28.94
CA GLU A 206 -4.11 11.97 28.94
C GLU A 206 -4.74 10.61 28.62
N ALA A 207 -4.27 9.93 27.58
CA ALA A 207 -4.76 8.62 27.18
C ALA A 207 -4.57 7.55 28.28
N LYS A 208 -3.40 7.49 28.91
CA LYS A 208 -3.15 6.54 30.01
C LYS A 208 -4.06 6.79 31.21
N LYS A 209 -4.32 8.06 31.56
CA LYS A 209 -5.24 8.42 32.64
C LYS A 209 -6.65 7.96 32.31
N TYR A 210 -7.13 8.27 31.10
CA TYR A 210 -8.44 7.89 30.62
C TYR A 210 -8.68 6.38 30.68
N PHE A 211 -7.75 5.57 30.14
CA PHE A 211 -7.89 4.11 30.14
C PHE A 211 -7.82 3.52 31.56
N LYS A 212 -7.01 4.08 32.45
CA LYS A 212 -6.96 3.64 33.84
C LYS A 212 -8.31 3.87 34.55
N GLU A 213 -8.89 5.04 34.41
CA GLU A 213 -10.19 5.39 35.03
C GLU A 213 -11.36 4.57 34.49
N ASN A 214 -11.28 4.11 33.21
CA ASN A 214 -12.33 3.30 32.58
C ASN A 214 -12.09 1.78 32.71
N SER A 215 -10.91 1.33 33.11
CA SER A 215 -10.62 -0.08 33.39
C SER A 215 -11.03 -0.52 34.78
N GLU A 216 -11.37 0.43 35.68
CA GLU A 216 -11.79 0.18 37.07
C GLU A 216 -13.34 0.17 37.20
N LYS A 217 -14.08 0.29 36.11
CA LYS A 217 -15.54 0.18 36.02
C LYS A 217 -15.94 -1.15 35.41
#